data_cff629fc8f09bafa737f769a64ffba06
#
_entry.id   cff629fc8f09bafa737f769a64ffba06
#
_cell.length_a   1.000
_cell.length_b   1.000
_cell.length_c   1.000
_cell.angle_alpha   90.00
_cell.angle_beta   90.00
_cell.angle_gamma   90.00
#
_symmetry.space_group_name_H-M   'P 1'
#
loop_
_entity.id
_entity.type
_entity.pdbx_description
1 polymer ?
#
loop_
_entity_poly.entity_id
_entity_poly.type
_entity_poly.pdbx_seq_one_letter_code
_entity_poly.pdbx_strand_id
1 'polypeptide(L)'
;GELSPDLTLQNQMLYSLFNGYRNTWSGSLNAPDATVSMTDTQWSMNGNSTAGNMKLNRTIVGFNGGTSSFTTLTTDNLDAVQSAFVMRTDLNKADKLVINKSATGHDNSIWVNFLKKPSDKDTLDIPLVSAPEATADNLFRASTRVVGFSDVTPTLSVRKEDGKKEWVLDGYQVARNDGQGKAAATFMHISYNNFITEVNNLNKRMGDLRDINGEAGTWVRLLNGSGSADGGFTDHYTLLQMGADRKHELGSMDLFTGVMATYTDTDASAGLYSGKTKSWGGGFYASGLFRSGAYFDLIAKYIHNENKYDLNFAGAGKQNFRSHSLYAGAEVGYRYHLTDTTFVEPQAELVWGRLQGQTFNWNDSGMDVSMRRNSVNPLVGRTGVVSGKTFSGKDWSLTARAGLHYEFDLTDSADVHLKDAAGEHQINGRKDGRMLYGVGLNARFGDNTRLGLEVERSAFGKYNTDDAINANIRYSF
;
A
#
# COMPACT_ATOMS: atom_id res chain seq x y z
N GLY A 1 -16.48 12.82 -31.58
CA GLY A 1 -15.93 13.37 -30.36
C GLY A 1 -14.52 12.91 -30.22
N GLU A 2 -13.57 13.80 -30.15
CA GLU A 2 -12.20 13.47 -29.83
C GLU A 2 -12.20 12.73 -28.49
N LEU A 3 -11.86 11.45 -28.51
CA LEU A 3 -11.44 10.79 -27.29
C LEU A 3 -10.14 11.47 -26.87
N SER A 4 -10.28 12.46 -26.01
CA SER A 4 -9.17 12.85 -25.15
C SER A 4 -8.60 11.54 -24.63
N PRO A 5 -7.27 11.33 -24.61
CA PRO A 5 -6.70 10.15 -24.01
C PRO A 5 -6.97 10.22 -22.51
N ASP A 6 -8.17 9.85 -22.11
CA ASP A 6 -8.47 9.65 -20.72
C ASP A 6 -7.77 8.37 -20.33
N LEU A 7 -6.67 8.53 -19.60
CA LEU A 7 -5.86 7.44 -19.08
C LEU A 7 -6.72 6.43 -18.33
N THR A 8 -7.79 6.89 -17.68
CA THR A 8 -8.74 6.06 -16.95
C THR A 8 -9.54 5.17 -17.89
N LEU A 9 -9.98 5.72 -19.02
CA LEU A 9 -10.74 4.95 -20.01
C LEU A 9 -9.85 3.93 -20.74
N GLN A 10 -8.62 4.32 -21.06
CA GLN A 10 -7.64 3.43 -21.67
C GLN A 10 -7.19 2.33 -20.71
N ASN A 11 -6.96 2.66 -19.44
CA ASN A 11 -6.66 1.67 -18.42
C ASN A 11 -7.85 0.75 -18.15
N GLN A 12 -9.07 1.25 -18.21
CA GLN A 12 -10.28 0.43 -18.10
C GLN A 12 -10.47 -0.48 -19.32
N MET A 13 -10.21 0.03 -20.52
CA MET A 13 -10.21 -0.80 -21.73
C MET A 13 -9.17 -1.91 -21.64
N LEU A 14 -7.96 -1.60 -21.22
CA LEU A 14 -6.90 -2.59 -21.05
C LEU A 14 -7.19 -3.52 -19.90
N TYR A 15 -7.68 -3.00 -18.79
CA TYR A 15 -8.05 -3.80 -17.63
C TYR A 15 -9.22 -4.75 -18.00
N SER A 16 -10.21 -4.28 -18.71
CA SER A 16 -11.27 -5.14 -19.25
C SER A 16 -10.75 -6.08 -20.31
N LEU A 17 -9.75 -5.67 -21.09
CA LEU A 17 -9.02 -6.52 -22.01
C LEU A 17 -8.07 -7.50 -21.27
N PHE A 18 -7.50 -7.23 -20.12
CA PHE A 18 -6.62 -8.13 -19.37
C PHE A 18 -7.34 -9.08 -18.42
N ASN A 19 -8.47 -8.73 -17.87
CA ASN A 19 -9.20 -9.50 -16.85
C ASN A 19 -10.55 -10.05 -17.31
N GLY A 20 -11.00 -9.67 -18.47
CA GLY A 20 -12.24 -10.16 -19.06
C GLY A 20 -12.04 -11.42 -19.89
N TYR A 21 -13.03 -11.80 -20.61
CA TYR A 21 -13.07 -12.95 -21.50
C TYR A 21 -12.10 -12.77 -22.65
N ARG A 22 -10.95 -13.46 -22.63
CA ARG A 22 -9.95 -13.27 -23.61
C ARG A 22 -9.34 -14.51 -24.11
N ASN A 23 -9.21 -14.51 -25.39
CA ASN A 23 -8.33 -15.43 -26.06
C ASN A 23 -6.91 -14.90 -25.95
N THR A 24 -6.00 -15.70 -25.45
CA THR A 24 -4.58 -15.40 -25.49
C THR A 24 -3.92 -16.30 -26.50
N TRP A 25 -3.07 -15.71 -27.33
CA TRP A 25 -2.28 -16.49 -28.28
C TRP A 25 -0.85 -15.98 -28.28
N SER A 26 0.10 -16.89 -28.31
CA SER A 26 1.53 -16.59 -28.38
C SER A 26 2.14 -17.36 -29.53
N GLY A 27 2.83 -16.66 -30.42
CA GLY A 27 3.46 -17.26 -31.55
C GLY A 27 3.62 -16.29 -32.73
N SER A 28 4.32 -16.72 -33.77
CA SER A 28 4.41 -16.02 -35.02
C SER A 28 3.40 -16.59 -36.01
N LEU A 29 2.99 -15.75 -36.97
CA LEU A 29 2.01 -16.08 -37.99
C LEU A 29 2.68 -16.09 -39.36
N ASN A 30 2.44 -17.13 -40.13
CA ASN A 30 2.87 -17.17 -41.52
C ASN A 30 1.68 -17.61 -42.41
N ALA A 31 0.87 -16.63 -42.78
CA ALA A 31 -0.36 -16.88 -43.55
C ALA A 31 -0.56 -15.79 -44.62
N PRO A 32 0.35 -15.66 -45.60
CA PRO A 32 0.35 -14.54 -46.55
C PRO A 32 -0.87 -14.50 -47.47
N ASP A 33 -1.54 -15.61 -47.64
CA ASP A 33 -2.73 -15.72 -48.52
C ASP A 33 -4.05 -15.91 -47.74
N ALA A 34 -4.00 -15.86 -46.42
CA ALA A 34 -5.15 -16.16 -45.57
C ALA A 34 -5.75 -14.89 -44.95
N THR A 35 -7.03 -15.02 -44.61
CA THR A 35 -7.70 -14.05 -43.74
C THR A 35 -7.59 -14.51 -42.29
N VAL A 36 -7.07 -13.65 -41.43
CA VAL A 36 -6.91 -13.87 -39.99
C VAL A 36 -7.81 -12.90 -39.24
N SER A 37 -8.71 -13.44 -38.44
CA SER A 37 -9.63 -12.64 -37.62
C SER A 37 -9.37 -12.90 -36.14
N MET A 38 -9.21 -11.84 -35.38
CA MET A 38 -9.04 -11.89 -33.93
C MET A 38 -10.04 -10.93 -33.29
N THR A 39 -10.77 -11.43 -32.31
CA THR A 39 -11.72 -10.66 -31.51
C THR A 39 -11.45 -10.93 -30.01
N ASP A 40 -11.43 -9.89 -29.20
CA ASP A 40 -11.16 -10.02 -27.77
C ASP A 40 -9.91 -10.87 -27.48
N THR A 41 -8.85 -10.66 -28.26
CA THR A 41 -7.63 -11.47 -28.25
C THR A 41 -6.43 -10.64 -27.81
N GLN A 42 -5.56 -11.26 -27.05
CA GLN A 42 -4.21 -10.76 -26.79
C GLN A 42 -3.22 -11.66 -27.54
N TRP A 43 -2.57 -11.11 -28.53
CA TRP A 43 -1.55 -11.81 -29.32
C TRP A 43 -0.16 -11.35 -28.91
N SER A 44 0.62 -12.26 -28.37
CA SER A 44 2.07 -12.08 -28.11
C SER A 44 2.83 -12.60 -29.32
N MET A 45 3.26 -11.70 -30.17
CA MET A 45 4.01 -12.03 -31.38
C MET A 45 5.48 -12.27 -31.04
N ASN A 46 5.99 -13.47 -31.30
CA ASN A 46 7.35 -13.85 -30.95
C ASN A 46 8.32 -13.93 -32.15
N GLY A 47 7.92 -13.44 -33.28
CA GLY A 47 8.72 -13.39 -34.51
C GLY A 47 8.00 -12.64 -35.61
N ASN A 48 8.70 -12.37 -36.70
CA ASN A 48 8.11 -11.75 -37.87
C ASN A 48 6.86 -12.54 -38.32
N SER A 49 5.80 -11.81 -38.63
CA SER A 49 4.51 -12.40 -38.92
C SER A 49 3.90 -11.80 -40.19
N THR A 50 3.19 -12.60 -40.92
CA THR A 50 2.58 -12.22 -42.21
C THR A 50 1.16 -12.79 -42.32
N ALA A 51 0.23 -11.95 -42.76
CA ALA A 51 -1.13 -12.36 -43.10
C ALA A 51 -1.57 -11.69 -44.41
N GLY A 52 -2.48 -12.31 -45.18
CA GLY A 52 -3.08 -11.68 -46.34
C GLY A 52 -4.06 -10.58 -45.94
N ASN A 53 -5.09 -10.97 -45.20
CA ASN A 53 -6.06 -10.03 -44.63
C ASN A 53 -6.11 -10.20 -43.12
N MET A 54 -6.12 -9.09 -42.39
CA MET A 54 -6.29 -9.10 -40.93
C MET A 54 -7.51 -8.30 -40.53
N LYS A 55 -8.35 -8.93 -39.72
CA LYS A 55 -9.47 -8.29 -39.04
C LYS A 55 -9.25 -8.36 -37.53
N LEU A 56 -9.00 -7.22 -36.92
CA LEU A 56 -8.76 -7.10 -35.50
C LEU A 56 -9.88 -6.30 -34.85
N ASN A 57 -10.51 -6.87 -33.85
CA ASN A 57 -11.53 -6.20 -33.06
C ASN A 57 -11.22 -6.37 -31.59
N ARG A 58 -11.07 -5.27 -30.85
CA ARG A 58 -10.72 -5.27 -29.44
C ARG A 58 -9.55 -6.20 -29.11
N THR A 59 -8.51 -6.13 -29.92
CA THR A 59 -7.36 -7.02 -29.89
C THR A 59 -6.10 -6.23 -29.57
N ILE A 60 -5.24 -6.80 -28.74
CA ILE A 60 -3.92 -6.27 -28.45
C ILE A 60 -2.89 -7.12 -29.19
N VAL A 61 -2.07 -6.47 -30.02
CA VAL A 61 -0.93 -7.09 -30.68
C VAL A 61 0.34 -6.61 -29.98
N GLY A 62 0.97 -7.50 -29.23
CA GLY A 62 2.25 -7.25 -28.57
C GLY A 62 3.41 -7.79 -29.43
N PHE A 63 4.35 -6.91 -29.76
CA PHE A 63 5.51 -7.24 -30.58
C PHE A 63 6.69 -7.80 -29.76
N ASN A 64 6.47 -8.13 -28.51
CA ASN A 64 7.50 -8.43 -27.52
C ASN A 64 7.66 -9.92 -27.19
N GLY A 65 7.32 -10.80 -28.08
CA GLY A 65 7.21 -12.25 -27.84
C GLY A 65 8.48 -13.01 -27.43
N GLY A 66 9.30 -12.45 -26.55
CA GLY A 66 10.45 -13.13 -25.96
C GLY A 66 11.72 -13.12 -26.82
N THR A 67 11.79 -12.31 -27.87
CA THR A 67 12.98 -12.13 -28.69
C THR A 67 13.69 -10.82 -28.37
N SER A 68 15.02 -10.81 -28.46
CA SER A 68 15.81 -9.59 -28.37
C SER A 68 15.78 -8.77 -29.66
N SER A 69 15.32 -9.36 -30.78
CA SER A 69 15.22 -8.70 -32.09
C SER A 69 13.88 -8.01 -32.25
N PHE A 70 13.86 -6.88 -32.95
CA PHE A 70 12.63 -6.24 -33.36
C PHE A 70 11.89 -7.10 -34.39
N THR A 71 10.56 -7.04 -34.36
CA THR A 71 9.71 -7.84 -35.22
C THR A 71 8.85 -6.95 -36.11
N THR A 72 8.44 -7.51 -37.26
CA THR A 72 7.58 -6.84 -38.22
C THR A 72 6.34 -7.69 -38.45
N LEU A 73 5.18 -7.04 -38.38
CA LEU A 73 3.91 -7.61 -38.83
C LEU A 73 3.56 -7.02 -40.19
N THR A 74 3.42 -7.88 -41.17
CA THR A 74 3.08 -7.50 -42.56
C THR A 74 1.74 -8.07 -42.96
N THR A 75 0.87 -7.23 -43.49
CA THR A 75 -0.42 -7.67 -44.05
C THR A 75 -0.74 -6.84 -45.30
N ASP A 76 -1.47 -7.43 -46.21
CA ASP A 76 -1.97 -6.71 -47.39
C ASP A 76 -3.12 -5.78 -47.02
N ASN A 77 -4.10 -6.30 -46.29
CA ASN A 77 -5.28 -5.54 -45.90
C ASN A 77 -5.48 -5.64 -44.39
N LEU A 78 -5.63 -4.52 -43.75
CA LEU A 78 -5.93 -4.43 -42.32
C LEU A 78 -7.28 -3.74 -42.13
N ASP A 79 -8.15 -4.39 -41.37
CA ASP A 79 -9.33 -3.78 -40.77
C ASP A 79 -9.23 -3.92 -39.26
N ALA A 80 -8.95 -2.81 -38.57
CA ALA A 80 -8.72 -2.80 -37.14
C ALA A 80 -9.67 -1.83 -36.45
N VAL A 81 -10.37 -2.33 -35.45
CA VAL A 81 -11.31 -1.55 -34.62
C VAL A 81 -10.98 -1.74 -33.15
N GLN A 82 -10.87 -0.64 -32.43
CA GLN A 82 -10.64 -0.64 -30.98
C GLN A 82 -9.49 -1.57 -30.57
N SER A 83 -8.41 -1.57 -31.34
CA SER A 83 -7.28 -2.45 -31.16
C SER A 83 -6.02 -1.65 -30.80
N ALA A 84 -5.07 -2.30 -30.16
CA ALA A 84 -3.83 -1.70 -29.72
C ALA A 84 -2.63 -2.47 -30.24
N PHE A 85 -1.57 -1.74 -30.60
CA PHE A 85 -0.30 -2.28 -31.08
C PHE A 85 0.79 -1.83 -30.10
N VAL A 86 1.37 -2.79 -29.39
CA VAL A 86 2.41 -2.54 -28.37
C VAL A 86 3.76 -2.78 -29.02
N MET A 87 4.48 -1.71 -29.31
CA MET A 87 5.70 -1.72 -30.13
C MET A 87 6.89 -1.25 -29.32
N ARG A 88 8.03 -1.92 -29.49
CA ARG A 88 9.28 -1.58 -28.81
C ARG A 88 10.16 -0.71 -29.68
N THR A 89 10.96 0.14 -29.05
CA THR A 89 12.05 0.89 -29.70
C THR A 89 13.27 1.01 -28.80
N ASP A 90 14.44 0.99 -29.40
CA ASP A 90 15.72 1.31 -28.75
C ASP A 90 16.23 2.74 -29.08
N LEU A 91 15.33 3.58 -29.64
CA LEU A 91 15.55 4.92 -30.16
C LEU A 91 16.22 4.98 -31.55
N ASN A 92 16.71 3.86 -32.06
CA ASN A 92 17.26 3.77 -33.42
C ASN A 92 16.40 2.88 -34.32
N LYS A 93 15.94 1.77 -33.76
CA LYS A 93 15.12 0.78 -34.43
C LYS A 93 13.86 0.53 -33.62
N ALA A 94 12.87 -0.03 -34.27
CA ALA A 94 11.59 -0.37 -33.63
C ALA A 94 10.95 -1.58 -34.27
N ASP A 95 10.00 -2.16 -33.57
CA ASP A 95 9.01 -3.05 -34.15
C ASP A 95 8.19 -2.27 -35.20
N LYS A 96 7.68 -2.95 -36.21
CA LYS A 96 6.96 -2.32 -37.32
C LYS A 96 5.69 -3.05 -37.70
N LEU A 97 4.69 -2.27 -38.09
CA LEU A 97 3.49 -2.72 -38.76
C LEU A 97 3.50 -2.23 -40.23
N VAL A 98 3.46 -3.15 -41.19
CA VAL A 98 3.49 -2.82 -42.60
C VAL A 98 2.20 -3.30 -43.26
N ILE A 99 1.47 -2.37 -43.85
CA ILE A 99 0.20 -2.64 -44.56
C ILE A 99 0.38 -2.25 -46.02
N ASN A 100 0.19 -3.21 -46.95
CA ASN A 100 0.56 -3.03 -48.33
C ASN A 100 -0.56 -2.51 -49.25
N LYS A 101 -1.81 -2.87 -49.01
CA LYS A 101 -2.91 -2.60 -49.96
C LYS A 101 -4.00 -1.71 -49.39
N SER A 102 -4.55 -2.00 -48.24
CA SER A 102 -5.58 -1.17 -47.60
C SER A 102 -5.52 -1.24 -46.07
N ALA A 103 -5.82 -0.13 -45.44
CA ALA A 103 -5.94 -0.04 -44.01
C ALA A 103 -7.19 0.77 -43.63
N THR A 104 -8.07 0.16 -42.87
CA THR A 104 -9.34 0.74 -42.44
C THR A 104 -9.62 0.46 -40.98
N GLY A 105 -10.57 1.17 -40.43
CA GLY A 105 -11.01 1.00 -39.06
C GLY A 105 -11.02 2.29 -38.26
N HIS A 106 -11.10 2.17 -36.96
CA HIS A 106 -11.16 3.32 -36.05
C HIS A 106 -10.77 2.93 -34.61
N ASP A 107 -10.43 3.94 -33.80
CA ASP A 107 -10.12 3.81 -32.38
C ASP A 107 -8.95 2.85 -32.08
N ASN A 108 -7.92 2.90 -32.90
CA ASN A 108 -6.72 2.09 -32.74
C ASN A 108 -5.60 2.89 -32.08
N SER A 109 -4.88 2.26 -31.17
CA SER A 109 -3.83 2.87 -30.36
C SER A 109 -2.47 2.25 -30.63
N ILE A 110 -1.45 3.07 -30.67
CA ILE A 110 -0.05 2.64 -30.68
C ILE A 110 0.54 2.91 -29.31
N TRP A 111 1.10 1.88 -28.70
CA TRP A 111 1.77 1.90 -27.43
C TRP A 111 3.26 1.67 -27.66
N VAL A 112 4.08 2.57 -27.14
CA VAL A 112 5.53 2.50 -27.33
C VAL A 112 6.19 2.08 -26.01
N ASN A 113 6.92 0.97 -26.08
CA ASN A 113 7.82 0.52 -25.03
C ASN A 113 9.24 0.96 -25.36
N PHE A 114 9.75 1.92 -24.61
CA PHE A 114 11.13 2.38 -24.74
C PHE A 114 12.09 1.41 -24.04
N LEU A 115 12.99 0.79 -24.79
CA LEU A 115 14.03 -0.10 -24.25
C LEU A 115 15.22 0.66 -23.71
N LYS A 116 15.36 1.93 -24.11
CA LYS A 116 16.34 2.87 -23.60
C LYS A 116 15.64 4.16 -23.21
N LYS A 117 16.13 4.80 -22.16
CA LYS A 117 15.62 6.10 -21.74
C LYS A 117 15.91 7.12 -22.84
N PRO A 118 14.88 7.78 -23.41
CA PRO A 118 15.12 8.92 -24.29
C PRO A 118 15.71 10.07 -23.49
N SER A 119 16.67 10.79 -24.05
CA SER A 119 17.14 12.04 -23.45
C SER A 119 16.32 13.21 -23.99
N ASP A 120 16.20 14.28 -23.22
CA ASP A 120 15.47 15.50 -23.63
C ASP A 120 16.08 16.17 -24.89
N LYS A 121 17.23 15.70 -25.32
CA LYS A 121 17.97 16.21 -26.51
C LYS A 121 17.81 15.32 -27.74
N ASP A 122 17.18 14.15 -27.62
CA ASP A 122 17.04 13.23 -28.73
C ASP A 122 15.94 13.69 -29.68
N THR A 123 16.29 13.98 -30.90
CA THR A 123 15.32 14.13 -31.98
C THR A 123 15.02 12.73 -32.49
N LEU A 124 13.78 12.29 -32.33
CA LEU A 124 13.35 10.96 -32.76
C LEU A 124 12.80 11.05 -34.20
N ASP A 125 13.12 10.04 -35.00
CA ASP A 125 12.57 9.82 -36.34
C ASP A 125 12.49 8.32 -36.56
N ILE A 126 11.46 7.70 -35.98
CA ILE A 126 11.33 6.24 -35.96
C ILE A 126 9.99 5.85 -36.56
N PRO A 127 9.97 5.36 -37.83
CA PRO A 127 8.74 4.85 -38.43
C PRO A 127 8.22 3.60 -37.69
N LEU A 128 6.97 3.62 -37.27
CA LEU A 128 6.32 2.50 -36.59
C LEU A 128 5.31 1.78 -37.49
N VAL A 129 4.58 2.53 -38.30
CA VAL A 129 3.56 1.98 -39.18
C VAL A 129 3.75 2.54 -40.60
N SER A 130 3.63 1.67 -41.59
CA SER A 130 3.58 2.02 -43.00
C SER A 130 2.30 1.51 -43.59
N ALA A 131 1.56 2.34 -44.31
CA ALA A 131 0.28 2.01 -44.93
C ALA A 131 0.15 2.71 -46.31
N PRO A 132 -0.85 2.37 -47.13
CA PRO A 132 -1.13 3.10 -48.36
C PRO A 132 -1.42 4.59 -48.12
N GLU A 133 -1.03 5.43 -49.06
CA GLU A 133 -1.15 6.89 -48.93
C GLU A 133 -2.59 7.37 -48.68
N ALA A 134 -3.59 6.65 -49.16
CA ALA A 134 -4.99 6.99 -48.98
C ALA A 134 -5.54 6.67 -47.57
N THR A 135 -4.74 6.05 -46.70
CA THR A 135 -5.16 5.71 -45.34
C THR A 135 -5.48 6.95 -44.54
N ALA A 136 -6.52 6.92 -43.71
CA ALA A 136 -6.88 8.03 -42.84
C ALA A 136 -5.78 8.28 -41.81
N ASP A 137 -5.41 9.57 -41.58
CA ASP A 137 -4.37 9.96 -40.65
C ASP A 137 -4.67 9.55 -39.21
N ASN A 138 -5.95 9.49 -38.85
CA ASN A 138 -6.41 9.15 -37.51
C ASN A 138 -6.66 7.66 -37.28
N LEU A 139 -6.27 6.80 -38.22
CA LEU A 139 -6.42 5.34 -38.04
C LEU A 139 -5.65 4.84 -36.82
N PHE A 140 -4.49 5.44 -36.57
CA PHE A 140 -3.65 5.14 -35.40
C PHE A 140 -3.40 6.42 -34.60
N ARG A 141 -3.53 6.31 -33.28
CA ARG A 141 -3.21 7.38 -32.33
C ARG A 141 -2.24 6.87 -31.26
N ALA A 142 -1.34 7.74 -30.84
CA ALA A 142 -0.48 7.42 -29.69
C ALA A 142 -1.28 7.29 -28.42
N SER A 143 -0.95 6.30 -27.62
CA SER A 143 -1.53 6.10 -26.31
C SER A 143 -0.62 6.59 -25.21
N THR A 144 -1.17 7.32 -24.26
CA THR A 144 -0.47 7.66 -23.02
C THR A 144 -0.34 6.40 -22.16
N ARG A 145 0.86 6.19 -21.61
CA ARG A 145 1.14 5.09 -20.68
C ARG A 145 1.63 5.62 -19.36
N VAL A 146 1.25 4.95 -18.30
CA VAL A 146 1.92 5.12 -17.01
C VAL A 146 3.24 4.35 -17.05
N VAL A 147 4.33 5.05 -16.90
CA VAL A 147 5.67 4.49 -16.75
C VAL A 147 6.30 5.10 -15.51
N GLY A 148 6.61 4.26 -14.52
CA GLY A 148 7.00 4.76 -13.21
C GLY A 148 5.91 5.66 -12.61
N PHE A 149 6.29 6.83 -12.14
CA PHE A 149 5.39 7.82 -11.54
C PHE A 149 4.94 8.89 -12.53
N SER A 150 5.02 8.59 -13.82
CA SER A 150 4.79 9.56 -14.90
C SER A 150 3.84 9.01 -15.94
N ASP A 151 3.15 9.93 -16.61
CA ASP A 151 2.42 9.68 -17.84
C ASP A 151 3.33 9.98 -19.00
N VAL A 152 3.60 8.99 -19.85
CA VAL A 152 4.43 9.12 -21.04
C VAL A 152 3.52 9.03 -22.26
N THR A 153 3.49 10.10 -23.05
CA THR A 153 2.71 10.19 -24.27
C THR A 153 3.66 10.30 -25.45
N PRO A 154 3.78 9.27 -26.32
CA PRO A 154 4.52 9.37 -27.54
C PRO A 154 3.88 10.39 -28.48
N THR A 155 4.71 11.11 -29.23
CA THR A 155 4.24 12.00 -30.29
C THR A 155 4.44 11.30 -31.63
N LEU A 156 3.33 11.10 -32.36
CA LEU A 156 3.33 10.54 -33.69
C LEU A 156 3.05 11.62 -34.72
N SER A 157 3.91 11.73 -35.73
CA SER A 157 3.63 12.50 -36.94
C SER A 157 3.30 11.57 -38.09
N VAL A 158 2.50 12.06 -39.01
CA VAL A 158 2.16 11.35 -40.24
C VAL A 158 2.89 12.00 -41.40
N ARG A 159 3.64 11.23 -42.13
CA ARG A 159 4.32 11.71 -43.34
C ARG A 159 4.02 10.82 -44.56
N LYS A 160 4.08 11.43 -45.73
CA LYS A 160 3.96 10.73 -46.99
C LYS A 160 5.33 10.58 -47.62
N GLU A 161 5.66 9.37 -48.01
CA GLU A 161 6.94 9.05 -48.65
C GLU A 161 6.76 7.87 -49.60
N ASP A 162 7.17 8.05 -50.83
CA ASP A 162 7.13 7.00 -51.89
C ASP A 162 5.77 6.32 -52.09
N GLY A 163 4.67 7.10 -52.08
CA GLY A 163 3.33 6.59 -52.24
C GLY A 163 2.76 5.88 -51.01
N LYS A 164 3.44 5.96 -49.90
CA LYS A 164 3.05 5.41 -48.60
C LYS A 164 2.86 6.50 -47.54
N LYS A 165 2.04 6.18 -46.57
CA LYS A 165 1.86 6.99 -45.37
C LYS A 165 2.54 6.29 -44.21
N GLU A 166 3.32 7.03 -43.48
CA GLU A 166 4.03 6.52 -42.29
C GLU A 166 3.60 7.25 -41.03
N TRP A 167 3.39 6.50 -39.97
CA TRP A 167 3.27 7.03 -38.60
C TRP A 167 4.64 6.92 -37.96
N VAL A 168 5.20 8.09 -37.63
CA VAL A 168 6.58 8.22 -37.19
C VAL A 168 6.60 8.69 -35.74
N LEU A 169 7.32 7.97 -34.90
CA LEU A 169 7.61 8.43 -33.54
C LEU A 169 8.65 9.55 -33.62
N ASP A 170 8.26 10.79 -33.35
CA ASP A 170 9.13 11.97 -33.44
C ASP A 170 9.44 12.61 -32.08
N GLY A 171 8.80 12.15 -31.02
CA GLY A 171 9.07 12.65 -29.69
C GLY A 171 8.20 11.96 -28.64
N TYR A 172 8.22 12.53 -27.46
CA TYR A 172 7.36 12.09 -26.36
C TYR A 172 7.18 13.24 -25.37
N GLN A 173 6.11 13.19 -24.62
CA GLN A 173 5.82 14.10 -23.52
C GLN A 173 5.73 13.31 -22.23
N VAL A 174 6.28 13.87 -21.16
CA VAL A 174 6.25 13.26 -19.83
C VAL A 174 5.60 14.24 -18.86
N ALA A 175 4.61 13.76 -18.16
CA ALA A 175 3.93 14.50 -17.10
C ALA A 175 3.88 13.64 -15.84
N ARG A 176 4.02 14.26 -14.67
CA ARG A 176 3.90 13.53 -13.39
C ARG A 176 2.48 13.00 -13.21
N ASN A 177 2.36 11.74 -12.79
CA ASN A 177 1.09 11.14 -12.42
C ASN A 177 0.95 11.18 -10.89
N ASP A 178 0.16 12.12 -10.39
CA ASP A 178 -0.03 12.33 -8.95
C ASP A 178 -0.72 11.13 -8.27
N GLY A 179 -1.57 10.40 -8.98
CA GLY A 179 -2.22 9.20 -8.45
C GLY A 179 -1.25 8.08 -8.14
N GLN A 180 -0.24 7.86 -8.99
CA GLN A 180 0.81 6.87 -8.78
C GLN A 180 1.70 7.29 -7.59
N GLY A 181 2.05 8.56 -7.52
CA GLY A 181 2.83 9.11 -6.40
C GLY A 181 2.10 9.02 -5.07
N LYS A 182 0.80 9.31 -5.06
CA LYS A 182 -0.04 9.19 -3.86
C LYS A 182 -0.14 7.73 -3.40
N ALA A 183 -0.29 6.78 -4.31
CA ALA A 183 -0.29 5.37 -3.98
C ALA A 183 1.02 4.93 -3.33
N ALA A 184 2.16 5.38 -3.87
CA ALA A 184 3.47 5.12 -3.28
C ALA A 184 3.60 5.71 -1.86
N ALA A 185 3.15 6.93 -1.66
CA ALA A 185 3.21 7.60 -0.36
C ALA A 185 2.37 6.87 0.69
N THR A 186 1.15 6.46 0.36
CA THR A 186 0.30 5.72 1.29
C THR A 186 0.85 4.32 1.58
N PHE A 187 1.41 3.64 0.58
CA PHE A 187 2.09 2.36 0.78
C PHE A 187 3.29 2.50 1.75
N MET A 188 4.12 3.50 1.54
CA MET A 188 5.29 3.75 2.39
C MET A 188 4.91 4.17 3.82
N HIS A 189 3.68 4.59 4.03
CA HIS A 189 3.16 4.98 5.34
C HIS A 189 2.62 3.78 6.16
N ILE A 190 2.50 2.60 5.57
CA ILE A 190 1.94 1.41 6.24
C ILE A 190 2.69 1.07 7.52
N SER A 191 4.02 1.15 7.51
CA SER A 191 4.82 0.86 8.70
C SER A 191 4.53 1.82 9.86
N TYR A 192 4.21 3.07 9.55
CA TYR A 192 3.79 4.05 10.55
C TYR A 192 2.42 3.70 11.12
N ASN A 193 1.46 3.32 10.29
CA ASN A 193 0.16 2.86 10.74
C ASN A 193 0.26 1.61 11.61
N ASN A 194 1.12 0.67 11.24
CA ASN A 194 1.39 -0.52 12.03
C ASN A 194 2.01 -0.16 13.39
N PHE A 195 2.93 0.81 13.41
CA PHE A 195 3.50 1.32 14.66
C PHE A 195 2.41 1.90 15.58
N ILE A 196 1.49 2.67 15.04
CA ILE A 196 0.37 3.24 15.80
C ILE A 196 -0.51 2.15 16.41
N THR A 197 -0.76 1.06 15.72
CA THR A 197 -1.55 -0.06 16.24
C THR A 197 -0.83 -0.82 17.36
N GLU A 198 0.50 -0.76 17.39
CA GLU A 198 1.30 -1.31 18.50
C GLU A 198 1.25 -0.44 19.76
N VAL A 199 0.76 0.78 19.68
CA VAL A 199 0.56 1.64 20.85
C VAL A 199 -0.48 1.01 21.76
N ASN A 200 -0.05 0.63 22.95
CA ASN A 200 -0.91 -0.03 23.90
C ASN A 200 -0.65 0.50 25.31
N ASN A 201 -1.70 0.86 25.99
CA ASN A 201 -1.62 1.28 27.37
C ASN A 201 -1.59 0.07 28.33
N LEU A 202 -1.33 0.34 29.59
CA LEU A 202 -1.26 -0.69 30.64
C LEU A 202 -2.55 -1.50 30.72
N ASN A 203 -3.70 -0.84 30.67
CA ASN A 203 -4.99 -1.55 30.80
C ASN A 203 -5.26 -2.49 29.63
N LYS A 204 -4.93 -2.09 28.41
CA LYS A 204 -5.11 -2.96 27.23
C LYS A 204 -4.24 -4.21 27.31
N ARG A 205 -3.05 -4.07 27.86
CA ARG A 205 -2.09 -5.16 27.94
C ARG A 205 -2.36 -6.08 29.12
N MET A 206 -2.51 -5.54 30.30
CA MET A 206 -2.53 -6.32 31.54
C MET A 206 -3.82 -6.19 32.36
N GLY A 207 -4.72 -5.31 31.98
CA GLY A 207 -5.92 -5.01 32.75
C GLY A 207 -5.64 -4.14 33.97
N ASP A 208 -6.49 -4.21 34.96
CA ASP A 208 -6.32 -3.49 36.22
C ASP A 208 -5.47 -4.31 37.18
N LEU A 209 -4.30 -3.80 37.52
CA LEU A 209 -3.33 -4.43 38.41
C LEU A 209 -3.50 -4.05 39.89
N ARG A 210 -4.49 -3.24 40.20
CA ARG A 210 -4.71 -2.81 41.58
C ARG A 210 -5.19 -3.96 42.45
N ASP A 211 -4.66 -4.02 43.65
CA ASP A 211 -5.02 -5.02 44.67
C ASP A 211 -4.85 -6.47 44.20
N ILE A 212 -3.84 -6.72 43.37
CA ILE A 212 -3.48 -8.06 42.94
C ILE A 212 -2.75 -8.80 44.06
N ASN A 213 -3.23 -10.02 44.30
CA ASN A 213 -2.54 -11.00 45.14
C ASN A 213 -1.52 -11.79 44.32
N GLY A 214 -0.53 -12.37 44.98
CA GLY A 214 0.52 -13.17 44.37
C GLY A 214 1.79 -12.37 44.06
N GLU A 215 2.90 -13.08 43.88
CA GLU A 215 4.22 -12.49 43.64
C GLU A 215 4.60 -12.49 42.18
N ALA A 216 3.92 -13.30 41.36
CA ALA A 216 4.15 -13.46 39.94
C ALA A 216 2.85 -13.51 39.18
N GLY A 217 2.91 -13.22 37.91
CA GLY A 217 1.74 -13.29 37.05
C GLY A 217 2.10 -13.57 35.60
N THR A 218 1.11 -14.09 34.90
CA THR A 218 1.18 -14.28 33.46
C THR A 218 -0.09 -13.73 32.82
N TRP A 219 0.03 -13.22 31.60
CA TRP A 219 -1.11 -12.63 30.91
C TRP A 219 -1.05 -12.90 29.41
N VAL A 220 -2.21 -12.85 28.78
CA VAL A 220 -2.41 -12.93 27.34
C VAL A 220 -3.31 -11.79 26.90
N ARG A 221 -2.98 -11.15 25.81
CA ARG A 221 -3.78 -10.10 25.19
C ARG A 221 -4.08 -10.47 23.74
N LEU A 222 -5.32 -10.25 23.33
CA LEU A 222 -5.76 -10.38 21.95
C LEU A 222 -6.40 -9.05 21.49
N LEU A 223 -5.94 -8.54 20.35
CA LEU A 223 -6.52 -7.36 19.71
C LEU A 223 -6.90 -7.71 18.28
N ASN A 224 -8.13 -7.39 17.90
CA ASN A 224 -8.58 -7.44 16.52
C ASN A 224 -9.16 -6.08 16.14
N GLY A 225 -8.67 -5.52 15.05
CA GLY A 225 -9.07 -4.20 14.65
C GLY A 225 -9.00 -3.97 13.16
N SER A 226 -9.58 -2.86 12.75
CA SER A 226 -9.54 -2.35 11.38
C SER A 226 -9.38 -0.85 11.38
N GLY A 227 -8.71 -0.33 10.37
CA GLY A 227 -8.50 1.09 10.19
C GLY A 227 -8.72 1.51 8.74
N SER A 228 -8.85 2.81 8.55
CA SER A 228 -9.00 3.42 7.24
C SER A 228 -8.35 4.79 7.17
N ALA A 229 -7.93 5.16 5.98
CA ALA A 229 -7.33 6.46 5.69
C ALA A 229 -7.75 6.95 4.32
N ASP A 230 -7.41 8.20 4.01
CA ASP A 230 -7.65 8.80 2.70
C ASP A 230 -7.01 7.96 1.58
N GLY A 231 -7.60 8.05 0.38
CA GLY A 231 -7.13 7.31 -0.79
C GLY A 231 -7.60 5.87 -0.86
N GLY A 232 -8.65 5.50 -0.10
CA GLY A 232 -9.20 4.15 -0.09
C GLY A 232 -8.35 3.14 0.67
N PHE A 233 -7.42 3.61 1.50
CA PHE A 233 -6.62 2.74 2.35
C PHE A 233 -7.47 2.10 3.44
N THR A 234 -7.35 0.78 3.59
CA THR A 234 -7.93 0.02 4.70
C THR A 234 -6.92 -0.98 5.21
N ASP A 235 -6.95 -1.24 6.49
CA ASP A 235 -6.21 -2.33 7.09
C ASP A 235 -7.09 -3.17 8.04
N HIS A 236 -6.62 -4.37 8.29
CA HIS A 236 -7.21 -5.29 9.26
C HIS A 236 -6.08 -6.02 9.97
N TYR A 237 -6.11 -6.04 11.28
CA TYR A 237 -5.02 -6.60 12.06
C TYR A 237 -5.52 -7.44 13.23
N THR A 238 -4.73 -8.48 13.53
CA THR A 238 -4.89 -9.32 14.71
C THR A 238 -3.56 -9.37 15.44
N LEU A 239 -3.57 -8.99 16.70
CA LEU A 239 -2.40 -8.97 17.56
C LEU A 239 -2.59 -9.94 18.71
N LEU A 240 -1.56 -10.75 18.96
CA LEU A 240 -1.45 -11.62 20.12
C LEU A 240 -0.21 -11.23 20.92
N GLN A 241 -0.39 -10.93 22.19
CA GLN A 241 0.70 -10.66 23.11
C GLN A 241 0.57 -11.56 24.32
N MET A 242 1.71 -11.95 24.89
CA MET A 242 1.77 -12.67 26.15
C MET A 242 2.96 -12.20 26.96
N GLY A 243 2.82 -12.24 28.26
CA GLY A 243 3.88 -11.81 29.16
C GLY A 243 3.85 -12.51 30.50
N ALA A 244 4.94 -12.34 31.21
CA ALA A 244 5.11 -12.82 32.56
C ALA A 244 5.88 -11.79 33.36
N ASP A 245 5.51 -11.61 34.60
CA ASP A 245 6.12 -10.62 35.47
C ASP A 245 6.21 -11.08 36.91
N ARG A 246 6.96 -10.29 37.66
CA ARG A 246 7.09 -10.43 39.10
C ARG A 246 6.67 -9.13 39.74
N LYS A 247 5.91 -9.24 40.84
CA LYS A 247 5.48 -8.13 41.67
C LYS A 247 6.51 -7.91 42.77
N HIS A 248 6.91 -6.66 42.97
CA HIS A 248 7.76 -6.21 44.04
C HIS A 248 6.98 -5.22 44.90
N GLU A 249 6.81 -5.55 46.16
CA GLU A 249 6.15 -4.66 47.12
C GLU A 249 7.22 -3.70 47.69
N LEU A 250 7.09 -2.41 47.37
CA LEU A 250 8.06 -1.38 47.70
C LEU A 250 7.50 -0.34 48.71
N GLY A 251 6.66 -0.77 49.64
CA GLY A 251 6.07 0.13 50.65
C GLY A 251 4.99 1.03 50.07
N SER A 252 5.34 2.10 49.35
CA SER A 252 4.39 3.06 48.81
C SER A 252 3.80 2.63 47.46
N MET A 253 4.37 1.63 46.79
CA MET A 253 3.88 1.13 45.49
C MET A 253 4.15 -0.36 45.30
N ASP A 254 3.38 -0.96 44.40
CA ASP A 254 3.67 -2.25 43.84
C ASP A 254 4.31 -2.07 42.45
N LEU A 255 5.48 -2.66 42.24
CA LEU A 255 6.23 -2.61 41.00
C LEU A 255 6.17 -3.98 40.31
N PHE A 256 5.68 -4.00 39.06
CA PHE A 256 5.67 -5.19 38.23
C PHE A 256 6.77 -5.07 37.17
N THR A 257 7.70 -6.01 37.16
CA THR A 257 8.73 -6.08 36.12
C THR A 257 8.55 -7.37 35.34
N GLY A 258 8.59 -7.30 34.02
CA GLY A 258 8.31 -8.46 33.21
C GLY A 258 8.87 -8.41 31.81
N VAL A 259 8.62 -9.53 31.11
CA VAL A 259 8.99 -9.75 29.72
C VAL A 259 7.74 -10.09 28.94
N MET A 260 7.77 -9.78 27.65
CA MET A 260 6.63 -10.06 26.77
C MET A 260 7.08 -10.50 25.38
N ALA A 261 6.21 -11.24 24.73
CA ALA A 261 6.30 -11.57 23.30
C ALA A 261 5.07 -11.01 22.58
N THR A 262 5.23 -10.61 21.34
CA THR A 262 4.16 -10.06 20.52
C THR A 262 4.17 -10.68 19.12
N TYR A 263 3.00 -10.90 18.56
CA TYR A 263 2.78 -11.32 17.19
C TYR A 263 1.61 -10.56 16.60
N THR A 264 1.79 -10.03 15.39
CA THR A 264 0.73 -9.30 14.68
C THR A 264 0.65 -9.77 13.23
N ASP A 265 -0.57 -9.98 12.76
CA ASP A 265 -0.88 -10.25 11.35
C ASP A 265 -1.76 -9.12 10.84
N THR A 266 -1.27 -8.41 9.81
CA THR A 266 -1.94 -7.24 9.25
C THR A 266 -2.14 -7.43 7.76
N ASP A 267 -3.38 -7.25 7.30
CA ASP A 267 -3.73 -7.08 5.89
C ASP A 267 -3.93 -5.59 5.62
N ALA A 268 -3.34 -5.10 4.55
CA ALA A 268 -3.48 -3.69 4.14
C ALA A 268 -3.74 -3.60 2.65
N SER A 269 -4.63 -2.72 2.25
CA SER A 269 -4.95 -2.49 0.84
C SER A 269 -5.38 -1.06 0.56
N ALA A 270 -5.15 -0.65 -0.66
CA ALA A 270 -5.72 0.54 -1.27
C ALA A 270 -6.05 0.21 -2.73
N GLY A 271 -6.52 1.19 -3.51
CA GLY A 271 -6.91 0.92 -4.91
C GLY A 271 -5.81 0.35 -5.79
N LEU A 272 -4.54 0.71 -5.51
CA LEU A 272 -3.39 0.32 -6.34
C LEU A 272 -2.39 -0.60 -5.64
N TYR A 273 -2.70 -1.12 -4.48
CA TYR A 273 -1.86 -2.13 -3.82
C TYR A 273 -2.63 -2.93 -2.80
N SER A 274 -2.12 -4.11 -2.48
CA SER A 274 -2.59 -4.95 -1.39
C SER A 274 -1.47 -5.84 -0.88
N GLY A 275 -1.56 -6.24 0.36
CA GLY A 275 -0.57 -7.17 0.91
C GLY A 275 -0.73 -7.42 2.39
N LYS A 276 0.29 -8.05 2.94
CA LYS A 276 0.33 -8.52 4.32
C LYS A 276 1.64 -8.17 5.00
N THR A 277 1.54 -7.85 6.29
CA THR A 277 2.68 -7.73 7.19
C THR A 277 2.49 -8.71 8.34
N LYS A 278 3.46 -9.58 8.56
CA LYS A 278 3.57 -10.41 9.75
C LYS A 278 4.69 -9.90 10.62
N SER A 279 4.39 -9.65 11.89
CA SER A 279 5.32 -9.05 12.83
C SER A 279 5.43 -9.90 14.08
N TRP A 280 6.65 -10.07 14.59
CA TRP A 280 6.88 -10.71 15.87
C TRP A 280 8.04 -10.03 16.58
N GLY A 281 7.97 -10.08 17.88
CA GLY A 281 8.98 -9.44 18.69
C GLY A 281 8.84 -9.74 20.15
N GLY A 282 9.63 -9.05 20.92
CA GLY A 282 9.63 -9.17 22.36
C GLY A 282 10.10 -7.89 23.02
N GLY A 283 9.91 -7.83 24.31
CA GLY A 283 10.28 -6.66 25.07
C GLY A 283 10.22 -6.85 26.57
N PHE A 284 10.43 -5.73 27.24
CA PHE A 284 10.45 -5.62 28.69
C PHE A 284 9.49 -4.52 29.13
N TYR A 285 8.93 -4.66 30.31
CA TYR A 285 8.10 -3.63 30.90
C TYR A 285 8.30 -3.52 32.42
N ALA A 286 8.01 -2.33 32.91
CA ALA A 286 7.95 -2.04 34.33
C ALA A 286 6.72 -1.18 34.62
N SER A 287 5.86 -1.62 35.51
CA SER A 287 4.61 -0.94 35.82
C SER A 287 4.51 -0.74 37.33
N GLY A 288 4.34 0.50 37.76
CA GLY A 288 4.24 0.85 39.15
C GLY A 288 2.87 1.38 39.51
N LEU A 289 2.26 0.84 40.55
CA LEU A 289 0.98 1.29 41.08
C LEU A 289 1.16 1.78 42.53
N PHE A 290 0.96 3.08 42.70
CA PHE A 290 1.04 3.69 44.00
C PHE A 290 -0.26 3.58 44.78
N ARG A 291 -0.19 3.50 46.05
CA ARG A 291 -1.36 3.46 46.93
C ARG A 291 -2.21 4.73 46.87
N SER A 292 -1.61 5.84 46.47
CA SER A 292 -2.30 7.12 46.27
C SER A 292 -3.29 7.09 45.11
N GLY A 293 -3.18 6.11 44.19
CA GLY A 293 -3.94 6.02 42.95
C GLY A 293 -3.14 6.39 41.72
N ALA A 294 -1.93 6.94 41.89
CA ALA A 294 -1.03 7.18 40.76
C ALA A 294 -0.46 5.88 40.20
N TYR A 295 -0.13 5.87 38.94
CA TYR A 295 0.57 4.76 38.32
C TYR A 295 1.49 5.26 37.20
N PHE A 296 2.46 4.44 36.86
CA PHE A 296 3.25 4.58 35.65
C PHE A 296 3.43 3.22 34.97
N ASP A 297 3.68 3.25 33.66
CA ASP A 297 4.02 2.08 32.87
C ASP A 297 5.13 2.43 31.89
N LEU A 298 6.18 1.63 31.87
CA LEU A 298 7.30 1.74 30.94
C LEU A 298 7.39 0.46 30.14
N ILE A 299 7.57 0.58 28.82
CA ILE A 299 7.68 -0.57 27.92
C ILE A 299 8.71 -0.31 26.83
N ALA A 300 9.46 -1.33 26.47
CA ALA A 300 10.35 -1.32 25.32
C ALA A 300 10.20 -2.63 24.55
N LYS A 301 10.05 -2.52 23.24
CA LYS A 301 9.88 -3.68 22.33
C LYS A 301 10.78 -3.56 21.12
N TYR A 302 11.26 -4.71 20.65
CA TYR A 302 11.88 -4.86 19.34
C TYR A 302 11.01 -5.77 18.48
N ILE A 303 10.68 -5.31 17.28
CA ILE A 303 9.74 -5.97 16.37
C ILE A 303 10.40 -6.23 15.03
N HIS A 304 10.30 -7.47 14.55
CA HIS A 304 10.67 -7.86 13.21
C HIS A 304 9.43 -7.97 12.34
N ASN A 305 9.46 -7.36 11.15
CA ASN A 305 8.35 -7.38 10.20
C ASN A 305 8.74 -8.12 8.91
N GLU A 306 7.88 -8.98 8.45
CA GLU A 306 7.93 -9.57 7.10
C GLU A 306 6.76 -9.04 6.29
N ASN A 307 7.08 -8.42 5.15
CA ASN A 307 6.12 -7.74 4.31
C ASN A 307 6.04 -8.40 2.95
N LYS A 308 4.82 -8.68 2.49
CA LYS A 308 4.53 -9.22 1.16
C LYS A 308 3.41 -8.39 0.54
N TYR A 309 3.76 -7.60 -0.46
CA TYR A 309 2.83 -6.69 -1.11
C TYR A 309 2.86 -6.85 -2.61
N ASP A 310 1.68 -6.66 -3.21
CA ASP A 310 1.51 -6.57 -4.66
C ASP A 310 1.19 -5.12 -5.00
N LEU A 311 2.13 -4.45 -5.68
CA LEU A 311 2.07 -3.03 -5.98
C LEU A 311 1.66 -2.84 -7.43
N ASN A 312 0.40 -2.44 -7.63
CA ASN A 312 -0.17 -2.17 -8.96
C ASN A 312 -0.04 -0.68 -9.31
N PHE A 313 1.06 -0.06 -8.92
CA PHE A 313 1.43 1.30 -9.29
C PHE A 313 2.86 1.35 -9.80
N ALA A 314 3.11 2.27 -10.71
CA ALA A 314 4.44 2.59 -11.25
C ALA A 314 5.24 1.37 -11.76
N GLY A 315 4.59 0.28 -12.10
CA GLY A 315 5.22 -0.96 -12.55
C GLY A 315 6.00 -1.71 -11.47
N ALA A 316 5.77 -1.42 -10.19
CA ALA A 316 6.59 -1.95 -9.08
C ALA A 316 6.39 -3.46 -8.88
N GLY A 317 5.18 -4.00 -9.08
CA GLY A 317 4.91 -5.42 -8.97
C GLY A 317 4.96 -5.97 -7.55
N LYS A 318 5.30 -7.24 -7.42
CA LYS A 318 5.39 -7.90 -6.12
C LYS A 318 6.67 -7.51 -5.40
N GLN A 319 6.52 -7.14 -4.12
CA GLN A 319 7.64 -6.78 -3.25
C GLN A 319 7.55 -7.57 -1.95
N ASN A 320 8.61 -8.31 -1.66
CA ASN A 320 8.80 -9.03 -0.40
C ASN A 320 10.01 -8.41 0.29
N PHE A 321 9.83 -7.91 1.49
CA PHE A 321 10.91 -7.26 2.22
C PHE A 321 10.74 -7.40 3.72
N ARG A 322 11.84 -7.23 4.43
CA ARG A 322 11.92 -7.28 5.89
C ARG A 322 12.22 -5.91 6.46
N SER A 323 11.72 -5.63 7.63
CA SER A 323 12.02 -4.41 8.36
C SER A 323 12.01 -4.68 9.87
N HIS A 324 12.64 -3.76 10.61
CA HIS A 324 12.72 -3.83 12.06
C HIS A 324 12.20 -2.53 12.66
N SER A 325 11.56 -2.62 13.79
CA SER A 325 11.03 -1.48 14.54
C SER A 325 11.45 -1.55 15.99
N LEU A 326 11.79 -0.40 16.55
CA LEU A 326 11.93 -0.21 17.99
C LEU A 326 10.72 0.56 18.48
N TYR A 327 10.27 0.23 19.66
CA TYR A 327 9.15 0.86 20.35
C TYR A 327 9.52 1.07 21.82
N ALA A 328 9.35 2.27 22.31
CA ALA A 328 9.50 2.59 23.74
C ALA A 328 8.35 3.51 24.15
N GLY A 329 7.67 3.17 25.21
CA GLY A 329 6.53 3.92 25.70
C GLY A 329 6.60 4.19 27.20
N ALA A 330 6.01 5.32 27.60
CA ALA A 330 5.82 5.69 28.98
C ALA A 330 4.39 6.21 29.18
N GLU A 331 3.69 5.69 30.15
CA GLU A 331 2.35 6.12 30.52
C GLU A 331 2.34 6.51 32.00
N VAL A 332 1.59 7.57 32.32
CA VAL A 332 1.27 7.95 33.69
C VAL A 332 -0.22 8.23 33.82
N GLY A 333 -0.74 8.03 35.00
CA GLY A 333 -2.12 8.34 35.29
C GLY A 333 -2.35 8.44 36.80
N TYR A 334 -3.51 8.95 37.11
CA TYR A 334 -3.95 9.08 38.48
C TYR A 334 -5.42 8.73 38.59
N ARG A 335 -5.74 7.72 39.42
CA ARG A 335 -7.12 7.35 39.67
C ARG A 335 -7.66 8.10 40.86
N TYR A 336 -8.56 9.02 40.59
CA TYR A 336 -9.25 9.79 41.61
C TYR A 336 -10.63 9.18 41.89
N HIS A 337 -10.87 8.74 43.11
CA HIS A 337 -12.16 8.17 43.51
C HIS A 337 -13.14 9.29 43.88
N LEU A 338 -14.23 9.37 43.08
CA LEU A 338 -15.34 10.27 43.37
C LEU A 338 -16.22 9.71 44.49
N THR A 339 -16.39 8.40 44.48
CA THR A 339 -17.04 7.60 45.52
C THR A 339 -16.25 6.29 45.69
N ASP A 340 -16.66 5.45 46.63
CA ASP A 340 -16.03 4.13 46.83
C ASP A 340 -16.09 3.24 45.58
N THR A 341 -17.05 3.47 44.67
CA THR A 341 -17.26 2.66 43.49
C THR A 341 -17.07 3.36 42.17
N THR A 342 -16.86 4.70 42.19
CA THR A 342 -16.77 5.53 40.99
C THR A 342 -15.45 6.26 40.95
N PHE A 343 -14.79 6.31 39.79
CA PHE A 343 -13.54 7.00 39.62
C PHE A 343 -13.46 7.79 38.32
N VAL A 344 -12.56 8.75 38.31
CA VAL A 344 -12.07 9.47 37.12
C VAL A 344 -10.56 9.34 37.12
N GLU A 345 -10.00 8.98 35.96
CA GLU A 345 -8.57 8.71 35.82
C GLU A 345 -8.01 9.49 34.64
N PRO A 346 -7.40 10.65 34.85
CA PRO A 346 -6.61 11.30 33.82
C PRO A 346 -5.38 10.46 33.49
N GLN A 347 -5.02 10.43 32.20
CA GLN A 347 -3.92 9.64 31.66
C GLN A 347 -3.12 10.45 30.66
N ALA A 348 -1.82 10.20 30.62
CA ALA A 348 -0.93 10.72 29.60
C ALA A 348 0.06 9.65 29.19
N GLU A 349 0.34 9.55 27.90
CA GLU A 349 1.27 8.57 27.33
C GLU A 349 2.14 9.25 26.29
N LEU A 350 3.41 8.84 26.26
CA LEU A 350 4.36 9.24 25.25
C LEU A 350 5.02 7.99 24.69
N VAL A 351 4.99 7.85 23.37
CA VAL A 351 5.56 6.71 22.68
C VAL A 351 6.58 7.19 21.68
N TRP A 352 7.77 6.63 21.77
CA TRP A 352 8.85 6.83 20.82
C TRP A 352 9.10 5.56 20.05
N GLY A 353 9.47 5.72 18.78
CA GLY A 353 9.83 4.59 17.94
C GLY A 353 11.00 4.88 17.02
N ARG A 354 11.47 3.83 16.39
CA ARG A 354 12.38 3.90 15.25
C ARG A 354 11.89 2.96 14.18
N LEU A 355 11.55 3.52 13.04
CA LEU A 355 11.13 2.79 11.85
C LEU A 355 12.26 2.85 10.83
N GLN A 356 12.71 1.69 10.39
CA GLN A 356 13.75 1.56 9.39
C GLN A 356 13.30 2.12 8.05
N GLY A 357 14.17 2.86 7.36
CA GLY A 357 13.95 3.31 5.99
C GLY A 357 13.90 2.13 5.02
N GLN A 358 13.22 2.34 3.89
CA GLN A 358 13.09 1.34 2.84
C GLN A 358 13.38 1.99 1.49
N THR A 359 14.07 1.24 0.63
CA THR A 359 14.37 1.65 -0.75
C THR A 359 13.99 0.52 -1.69
N PHE A 360 13.24 0.87 -2.73
CA PHE A 360 12.83 -0.04 -3.79
C PHE A 360 13.31 0.49 -5.12
N ASN A 361 13.93 -0.37 -5.92
CA ASN A 361 14.39 -0.04 -7.27
C ASN A 361 13.87 -1.10 -8.24
N TRP A 362 13.34 -0.67 -9.37
CA TRP A 362 12.89 -1.58 -10.43
C TRP A 362 13.01 -0.90 -11.79
N ASN A 363 12.81 -1.68 -12.83
CA ASN A 363 12.74 -1.20 -14.19
C ASN A 363 11.31 -1.31 -14.68
N ASP A 364 10.78 -0.21 -15.21
CA ASP A 364 9.47 -0.18 -15.84
C ASP A 364 9.60 0.30 -17.27
N SER A 365 9.33 -0.61 -18.22
CA SER A 365 9.38 -0.31 -19.66
C SER A 365 10.69 0.34 -20.10
N GLY A 366 11.82 -0.16 -19.61
CA GLY A 366 13.16 0.32 -19.92
C GLY A 366 13.64 1.51 -19.08
N MET A 367 12.82 2.04 -18.19
CA MET A 367 13.16 3.17 -17.32
C MET A 367 13.40 2.71 -15.89
N ASP A 368 14.48 3.24 -15.29
CA ASP A 368 14.75 2.99 -13.88
C ASP A 368 13.81 3.81 -13.00
N VAL A 369 13.18 3.13 -12.06
CA VAL A 369 12.25 3.72 -11.11
C VAL A 369 12.72 3.42 -9.69
N SER A 370 12.65 4.39 -8.82
CA SER A 370 12.96 4.19 -7.42
C SER A 370 11.95 4.87 -6.49
N MET A 371 11.77 4.25 -5.35
CA MET A 371 10.90 4.72 -4.29
C MET A 371 11.62 4.52 -2.97
N ARG A 372 11.82 5.60 -2.21
CA ARG A 372 12.58 5.57 -0.96
C ARG A 372 11.84 6.31 0.13
N ARG A 373 11.75 5.69 1.28
CA ARG A 373 11.32 6.31 2.53
C ARG A 373 12.50 6.37 3.47
N ASN A 374 12.76 7.54 4.04
CA ASN A 374 13.79 7.72 5.06
C ASN A 374 13.43 6.98 6.35
N SER A 375 14.43 6.65 7.15
CA SER A 375 14.22 6.25 8.54
C SER A 375 13.53 7.38 9.28
N VAL A 376 12.64 7.04 10.20
CA VAL A 376 11.91 8.01 11.00
C VAL A 376 11.85 7.55 12.46
N ASN A 377 11.89 8.51 13.37
CA ASN A 377 11.70 8.29 14.79
C ASN A 377 10.36 8.91 15.21
N PRO A 378 9.25 8.16 15.12
CA PRO A 378 7.97 8.67 15.59
C PRO A 378 8.02 9.05 17.06
N LEU A 379 7.33 10.13 17.39
CA LEU A 379 7.05 10.52 18.77
C LEU A 379 5.57 10.85 18.84
N VAL A 380 4.80 10.05 19.57
CA VAL A 380 3.36 10.12 19.64
C VAL A 380 2.94 10.36 21.07
N GLY A 381 2.12 11.38 21.27
CA GLY A 381 1.52 11.68 22.55
C GLY A 381 0.07 11.25 22.59
N ARG A 382 -0.39 10.85 23.77
CA ARG A 382 -1.80 10.56 24.02
C ARG A 382 -2.16 11.10 25.39
N THR A 383 -3.26 11.82 25.47
CA THR A 383 -3.78 12.37 26.72
C THR A 383 -5.29 12.21 26.76
N GLY A 384 -5.84 11.93 27.91
CA GLY A 384 -7.26 11.76 28.04
C GLY A 384 -7.71 11.38 29.43
N VAL A 385 -8.95 10.95 29.52
CA VAL A 385 -9.63 10.63 30.78
C VAL A 385 -10.41 9.35 30.60
N VAL A 386 -10.33 8.49 31.62
CA VAL A 386 -11.16 7.30 31.77
C VAL A 386 -12.02 7.48 33.00
N SER A 387 -13.30 7.14 32.91
CA SER A 387 -14.22 7.09 34.03
C SER A 387 -14.79 5.69 34.16
N GLY A 388 -15.04 5.25 35.38
CA GLY A 388 -15.55 3.92 35.62
C GLY A 388 -16.37 3.79 36.90
N LYS A 389 -17.15 2.72 36.94
CA LYS A 389 -17.93 2.33 38.10
C LYS A 389 -17.75 0.83 38.35
N THR A 390 -17.49 0.47 39.59
CA THR A 390 -17.24 -0.90 40.01
C THR A 390 -18.47 -1.46 40.75
N PHE A 391 -18.86 -2.64 40.33
CA PHE A 391 -19.87 -3.45 40.96
C PHE A 391 -19.19 -4.67 41.59
N SER A 392 -19.54 -5.01 42.83
CA SER A 392 -18.86 -6.09 43.56
C SER A 392 -19.86 -7.08 44.13
N GLY A 393 -19.44 -8.32 44.15
CA GLY A 393 -20.09 -9.41 44.87
C GLY A 393 -19.11 -10.09 45.81
N LYS A 394 -19.43 -11.31 46.26
CA LYS A 394 -18.63 -12.02 47.27
C LYS A 394 -17.18 -12.31 46.77
N ASP A 395 -17.06 -12.89 45.58
CA ASP A 395 -15.78 -13.32 45.01
C ASP A 395 -15.54 -12.75 43.62
N TRP A 396 -16.18 -11.64 43.29
CA TRP A 396 -16.05 -10.99 41.98
C TRP A 396 -16.21 -9.49 42.08
N SER A 397 -15.61 -8.80 41.13
CA SER A 397 -15.91 -7.39 40.84
C SER A 397 -15.94 -7.17 39.33
N LEU A 398 -16.73 -6.21 38.90
CA LEU A 398 -16.85 -5.79 37.51
C LEU A 398 -16.80 -4.28 37.45
N THR A 399 -15.86 -3.73 36.69
CA THR A 399 -15.73 -2.30 36.45
C THR A 399 -16.15 -2.00 35.03
N ALA A 400 -17.24 -1.25 34.87
CA ALA A 400 -17.63 -0.67 33.60
C ALA A 400 -16.89 0.66 33.43
N ARG A 401 -16.27 0.88 32.27
CA ARG A 401 -15.43 2.03 32.04
C ARG A 401 -15.67 2.63 30.65
N ALA A 402 -15.45 3.95 30.54
CA ALA A 402 -15.48 4.68 29.28
C ALA A 402 -14.28 5.64 29.25
N GLY A 403 -13.69 5.80 28.10
CA GLY A 403 -12.51 6.63 27.91
C GLY A 403 -12.62 7.53 26.70
N LEU A 404 -12.02 8.69 26.81
CA LEU A 404 -11.85 9.66 25.73
C LEU A 404 -10.42 10.17 25.75
N HIS A 405 -9.71 10.01 24.63
CA HIS A 405 -8.31 10.40 24.50
C HIS A 405 -8.08 11.15 23.21
N TYR A 406 -7.09 12.03 23.22
CA TYR A 406 -6.54 12.64 22.02
C TYR A 406 -5.12 12.10 21.82
N GLU A 407 -4.91 11.51 20.64
CA GLU A 407 -3.62 10.97 20.20
C GLU A 407 -3.07 11.85 19.09
N PHE A 408 -1.82 12.24 19.17
CA PHE A 408 -1.23 13.20 18.24
C PHE A 408 0.23 12.93 18.00
N ASP A 409 0.65 13.16 16.75
CA ASP A 409 2.04 13.11 16.36
C ASP A 409 2.77 14.38 16.81
N LEU A 410 3.89 14.22 17.52
CA LEU A 410 4.80 15.31 17.87
C LEU A 410 5.87 15.53 16.82
N THR A 411 6.12 14.52 15.99
CA THR A 411 7.07 14.55 14.87
C THR A 411 6.35 14.20 13.56
N ASP A 412 6.89 14.69 12.45
CA ASP A 412 6.37 14.34 11.13
C ASP A 412 6.66 12.86 10.81
N SER A 413 5.78 12.25 10.03
CA SER A 413 6.08 10.97 9.38
C SER A 413 7.21 11.13 8.36
N ALA A 414 7.75 10.02 7.88
CA ALA A 414 8.88 10.04 6.95
C ALA A 414 8.52 10.65 5.59
N ASP A 415 9.46 11.38 5.01
CA ASP A 415 9.37 11.81 3.62
C ASP A 415 9.54 10.62 2.67
N VAL A 416 8.84 10.68 1.56
CA VAL A 416 8.92 9.70 0.48
C VAL A 416 9.56 10.36 -0.73
N HIS A 417 10.60 9.74 -1.28
CA HIS A 417 11.30 10.20 -2.47
C HIS A 417 11.00 9.26 -3.63
N LEU A 418 10.48 9.82 -4.70
CA LEU A 418 10.13 9.11 -5.93
C LEU A 418 11.04 9.60 -7.05
N LYS A 419 11.57 8.65 -7.81
CA LYS A 419 12.45 8.97 -8.94
C LYS A 419 12.13 8.10 -10.14
N ASP A 420 12.02 8.73 -11.28
CA ASP A 420 11.87 8.07 -12.58
C ASP A 420 12.58 8.86 -13.67
N ALA A 421 12.28 8.56 -14.94
CA ALA A 421 12.86 9.26 -16.08
C ALA A 421 12.55 10.76 -16.11
N ALA A 422 11.44 11.18 -15.51
CA ALA A 422 11.03 12.59 -15.47
C ALA A 422 11.74 13.40 -14.38
N GLY A 423 12.44 12.74 -13.46
CA GLY A 423 13.15 13.37 -12.36
C GLY A 423 12.73 12.88 -11.00
N GLU A 424 13.04 13.68 -9.98
CA GLU A 424 12.73 13.37 -8.60
C GLU A 424 11.51 14.15 -8.11
N HIS A 425 10.72 13.51 -7.27
CA HIS A 425 9.60 14.11 -6.58
C HIS A 425 9.59 13.66 -5.12
N GLN A 426 9.45 14.62 -4.20
CA GLN A 426 9.37 14.36 -2.78
C GLN A 426 7.96 14.62 -2.29
N ILE A 427 7.44 13.67 -1.52
CA ILE A 427 6.19 13.82 -0.78
C ILE A 427 6.56 13.92 0.69
N ASN A 428 6.29 15.08 1.28
CA ASN A 428 6.67 15.35 2.66
C ASN A 428 5.83 14.55 3.64
N GLY A 429 6.48 14.11 4.70
CA GLY A 429 5.83 13.59 5.88
C GLY A 429 4.96 14.65 6.56
N ARG A 430 4.04 14.21 7.39
CA ARG A 430 3.07 15.08 8.05
C ARG A 430 2.73 14.57 9.44
N LYS A 431 2.15 15.43 10.25
CA LYS A 431 1.57 15.11 11.55
C LYS A 431 0.10 14.77 11.39
N ASP A 432 -0.35 13.81 12.19
CA ASP A 432 -1.76 13.44 12.31
C ASP A 432 -2.18 13.51 13.78
N GLY A 433 -3.46 13.65 14.00
CA GLY A 433 -4.04 13.62 15.34
C GLY A 433 -5.48 13.12 15.24
N ARG A 434 -5.91 12.40 16.28
CA ARG A 434 -7.23 11.77 16.31
C ARG A 434 -7.79 11.71 17.71
N MET A 435 -9.10 11.66 17.79
CA MET A 435 -9.81 11.38 19.03
C MET A 435 -10.09 9.89 19.13
N LEU A 436 -9.68 9.30 20.24
CA LEU A 436 -9.99 7.91 20.58
C LEU A 436 -11.11 7.89 21.60
N TYR A 437 -12.09 7.04 21.39
CA TYR A 437 -13.18 6.83 22.32
C TYR A 437 -13.50 5.36 22.42
N GLY A 438 -13.78 4.92 23.62
CA GLY A 438 -14.02 3.50 23.88
C GLY A 438 -14.76 3.24 25.16
N VAL A 439 -15.29 2.04 25.22
CA VAL A 439 -15.93 1.49 26.41
C VAL A 439 -15.36 0.12 26.71
N GLY A 440 -15.35 -0.25 27.96
CA GLY A 440 -14.77 -1.53 28.36
C GLY A 440 -15.26 -2.02 29.70
N LEU A 441 -14.83 -3.25 30.00
CA LEU A 441 -15.11 -3.95 31.22
C LEU A 441 -13.79 -4.50 31.78
N ASN A 442 -13.56 -4.32 33.08
CA ASN A 442 -12.53 -5.03 33.82
C ASN A 442 -13.22 -5.90 34.88
N ALA A 443 -12.88 -7.17 34.88
CA ALA A 443 -13.47 -8.12 35.82
C ALA A 443 -12.39 -8.79 36.68
N ARG A 444 -12.73 -9.04 37.92
CA ARG A 444 -11.94 -9.85 38.84
C ARG A 444 -12.79 -11.03 39.30
N PHE A 445 -12.23 -12.22 39.15
CA PHE A 445 -12.85 -13.46 39.63
C PHE A 445 -11.92 -14.14 40.63
N GLY A 446 -12.38 -14.30 41.87
CA GLY A 446 -11.53 -14.76 42.94
C GLY A 446 -10.37 -13.78 43.21
N ASP A 447 -9.26 -14.31 43.74
CA ASP A 447 -8.09 -13.51 44.11
C ASP A 447 -7.05 -13.43 42.98
N ASN A 448 -7.11 -14.30 41.98
CA ASN A 448 -6.01 -14.56 41.07
C ASN A 448 -6.30 -14.24 39.61
N THR A 449 -7.57 -14.18 39.19
CA THR A 449 -7.94 -14.02 37.78
C THR A 449 -8.48 -12.63 37.49
N ARG A 450 -7.92 -11.98 36.46
CA ARG A 450 -8.36 -10.69 35.94
C ARG A 450 -8.65 -10.80 34.47
N LEU A 451 -9.76 -10.18 34.03
CA LEU A 451 -10.18 -10.10 32.64
C LEU A 451 -10.39 -8.65 32.25
N GLY A 452 -10.08 -8.33 31.00
CA GLY A 452 -10.36 -7.03 30.41
C GLY A 452 -10.97 -7.20 29.03
N LEU A 453 -11.91 -6.35 28.71
CA LEU A 453 -12.51 -6.24 27.37
C LEU A 453 -12.72 -4.78 27.06
N GLU A 454 -12.30 -4.33 25.87
CA GLU A 454 -12.45 -2.96 25.44
C GLU A 454 -12.79 -2.90 23.96
N VAL A 455 -13.74 -2.03 23.62
CA VAL A 455 -14.06 -1.68 22.23
C VAL A 455 -13.72 -0.21 22.03
N GLU A 456 -12.96 0.07 20.98
CA GLU A 456 -12.45 1.41 20.71
C GLU A 456 -12.61 1.80 19.24
N ARG A 457 -12.87 3.08 19.02
CA ARG A 457 -12.89 3.74 17.71
C ARG A 457 -12.12 5.05 17.78
N SER A 458 -11.69 5.55 16.63
CA SER A 458 -11.15 6.89 16.53
C SER A 458 -11.84 7.70 15.43
N ALA A 459 -11.70 9.02 15.53
CA ALA A 459 -12.27 9.97 14.57
C ALA A 459 -11.35 11.18 14.40
N PHE A 460 -11.56 11.93 13.32
CA PHE A 460 -10.89 13.19 12.99
C PHE A 460 -9.42 13.06 12.60
N GLY A 461 -8.88 11.87 12.54
CA GLY A 461 -7.55 11.61 11.99
C GLY A 461 -7.57 11.42 10.49
N LYS A 462 -6.41 11.49 9.87
CA LYS A 462 -6.20 11.06 8.49
C LYS A 462 -6.23 9.54 8.40
N TYR A 463 -5.70 8.89 9.42
CA TYR A 463 -5.90 7.46 9.69
C TYR A 463 -6.76 7.33 10.95
N ASN A 464 -7.81 6.52 10.87
CA ASN A 464 -8.69 6.25 12.01
C ASN A 464 -8.86 4.76 12.20
N THR A 465 -9.03 4.36 13.47
CA THR A 465 -9.51 3.04 13.84
C THR A 465 -11.02 3.01 13.63
N ASP A 466 -11.48 2.12 12.75
CA ASP A 466 -12.90 1.94 12.48
C ASP A 466 -13.56 1.10 13.57
N ASP A 467 -12.92 -0.01 13.92
CA ASP A 467 -13.32 -0.89 15.03
C ASP A 467 -12.08 -1.57 15.59
N ALA A 468 -11.97 -1.63 16.90
CA ALA A 468 -10.96 -2.43 17.59
C ALA A 468 -11.54 -3.06 18.84
N ILE A 469 -11.34 -4.36 18.99
CA ILE A 469 -11.72 -5.14 20.17
C ILE A 469 -10.45 -5.66 20.80
N ASN A 470 -10.25 -5.30 22.07
CA ASN A 470 -9.12 -5.76 22.87
C ASN A 470 -9.61 -6.60 24.04
N ALA A 471 -9.03 -7.77 24.22
CA ALA A 471 -9.28 -8.64 25.35
C ALA A 471 -7.98 -9.03 26.02
N ASN A 472 -7.98 -9.11 27.33
CA ASN A 472 -6.85 -9.62 28.08
C ASN A 472 -7.30 -10.51 29.24
N ILE A 473 -6.45 -11.42 29.62
CA ILE A 473 -6.61 -12.29 30.79
C ILE A 473 -5.28 -12.33 31.54
N ARG A 474 -5.37 -12.23 32.85
CA ARG A 474 -4.20 -12.34 33.72
C ARG A 474 -4.48 -13.33 34.85
N TYR A 475 -3.52 -14.19 35.10
CA TYR A 475 -3.48 -15.06 36.26
C TYR A 475 -2.29 -14.74 37.12
N SER A 476 -2.51 -14.46 38.41
CA SER A 476 -1.47 -14.15 39.39
C SER A 476 -1.36 -15.30 40.41
N PHE A 477 -0.13 -15.66 40.75
CA PHE A 477 0.17 -16.80 41.60
C PHE A 477 1.31 -16.56 42.60
#